data_9e490321d64b64959d1e082afb385152
#
_entry.id   9e490321d64b64959d1e082afb385152
#
_cell.length_a   1.000
_cell.length_b   1.000
_cell.length_c   1.000
_cell.angle_alpha   90.00
_cell.angle_beta   90.00
_cell.angle_gamma   90.00
#
_symmetry.space_group_name_H-M   'P 1'
#
loop_
_entity.id
_entity.type
_entity.pdbx_description
1 polymer ?
#
loop_
_entity_poly.entity_id
_entity_poly.type
_entity_poly.pdbx_seq_one_letter_code
_entity_poly.pdbx_strand_id
1 'polypeptide(L)'
;MWKNIFLFSVPLMFSQLLEVMFNLSDVAVVGKFADYKALGAVGSTTLLVSLFVGFLIGMGSGVNVQVALGLGARDKRNVEQTIHTSLILCFIVGMAACILCFMLARPVLTLMKTKEDLLEQAVLYLRIYALGLPGMAVYNFGNGVMSAGGDTKRPLVYLSIAGVLNVLLNLFFVIVMHLAAAGVAIASVIAQYVSAGLIIANLLRREDECNLSVSKIRLHKDTAKSVLLIGLPTGIQNAIFAIANLFVQMGVNSFDTVMVSGNSAAANADTVIFNILNAFYTACASFIGQNRGVGNKERMKKSYFISLFYGAGVAALAGGVLLLSGRQFLSLFANNAEVIDAGMQRLRIMGFSFVMAPFMDCTIAASRGLGKSVVPTIIVVMGSCVFRVIWIYTVFAYFHTIPSLYLLYIFSWTITAVAEGIYFCIVYKKTVQKM
;
A
#
# COMPACT_ATOMS: atom_id res chain seq x y z
N MET A 1 14.33 -22.26 -1.05
CA MET A 1 13.78 -21.03 -1.65
C MET A 1 12.28 -20.87 -1.36
N TRP A 2 11.44 -21.86 -1.66
CA TRP A 2 10.00 -21.85 -1.34
C TRP A 2 9.76 -21.47 0.13
N LYS A 3 10.30 -22.25 1.07
CA LYS A 3 10.18 -21.98 2.51
C LYS A 3 10.62 -20.56 2.89
N ASN A 4 11.73 -20.07 2.31
CA ASN A 4 12.26 -18.75 2.67
C ASN A 4 11.36 -17.61 2.21
N ILE A 5 10.82 -17.67 0.97
CA ILE A 5 9.87 -16.66 0.46
C ILE A 5 8.60 -16.71 1.28
N PHE A 6 8.06 -17.88 1.61
CA PHE A 6 6.87 -18.00 2.45
C PHE A 6 7.09 -17.43 3.84
N LEU A 7 8.14 -17.85 4.56
CA LEU A 7 8.45 -17.35 5.91
C LEU A 7 8.76 -15.85 5.95
N PHE A 8 9.28 -15.29 4.87
CA PHE A 8 9.48 -13.86 4.71
C PHE A 8 8.15 -13.12 4.53
N SER A 9 7.23 -13.69 3.74
CA SER A 9 5.94 -13.05 3.43
C SER A 9 4.95 -13.09 4.59
N VAL A 10 4.97 -14.13 5.43
CA VAL A 10 3.99 -14.29 6.52
C VAL A 10 3.98 -13.10 7.51
N PRO A 11 5.11 -12.62 8.06
CA PRO A 11 5.09 -11.45 8.92
C PRO A 11 4.63 -10.17 8.19
N LEU A 12 4.96 -10.02 6.91
CA LEU A 12 4.48 -8.88 6.10
C LEU A 12 2.96 -8.94 5.89
N MET A 13 2.39 -10.13 5.68
CA MET A 13 0.93 -10.30 5.60
C MET A 13 0.27 -9.83 6.90
N PHE A 14 0.79 -10.25 8.05
CA PHE A 14 0.27 -9.83 9.36
C PHE A 14 0.45 -8.33 9.57
N SER A 15 1.56 -7.72 9.15
CA SER A 15 1.75 -6.26 9.23
C SER A 15 0.68 -5.52 8.43
N GLN A 16 0.42 -5.95 7.20
CA GLN A 16 -0.58 -5.33 6.35
C GLN A 16 -2.01 -5.49 6.91
N LEU A 17 -2.34 -6.67 7.44
CA LEU A 17 -3.64 -6.91 8.09
C LEU A 17 -3.81 -6.06 9.36
N LEU A 18 -2.76 -5.92 10.17
CA LEU A 18 -2.78 -5.06 11.35
C LEU A 18 -3.01 -3.59 10.99
N GLU A 19 -2.38 -3.09 9.91
CA GLU A 19 -2.59 -1.73 9.42
C GLU A 19 -4.07 -1.48 9.07
N VAL A 20 -4.72 -2.45 8.40
CA VAL A 20 -6.15 -2.38 8.10
C VAL A 20 -6.98 -2.38 9.40
N MET A 21 -6.66 -3.26 10.35
CA MET A 21 -7.38 -3.36 11.62
C MET A 21 -7.25 -2.06 12.46
N PHE A 22 -6.09 -1.42 12.44
CA PHE A 22 -5.91 -0.15 13.15
C PHE A 22 -6.70 0.98 12.52
N ASN A 23 -6.70 1.09 11.20
CA ASN A 23 -7.55 2.05 10.48
C ASN A 23 -9.05 1.83 10.77
N LEU A 24 -9.50 0.57 10.78
CA LEU A 24 -10.87 0.24 11.16
C LEU A 24 -11.18 0.58 12.62
N SER A 25 -10.21 0.39 13.52
CA SER A 25 -10.35 0.76 14.94
C SER A 25 -10.49 2.27 15.12
N ASP A 26 -9.72 3.08 14.38
CA ASP A 26 -9.83 4.54 14.37
C ASP A 26 -11.25 4.99 14.03
N VAL A 27 -11.80 4.45 12.93
CA VAL A 27 -13.17 4.74 12.48
C VAL A 27 -14.21 4.23 13.49
N ALA A 28 -14.01 3.05 14.05
CA ALA A 28 -14.95 2.44 15.02
C ALA A 28 -14.99 3.23 16.34
N VAL A 29 -13.84 3.69 16.85
CA VAL A 29 -13.79 4.51 18.08
C VAL A 29 -14.50 5.83 17.87
N VAL A 30 -14.25 6.52 16.75
CA VAL A 30 -14.95 7.78 16.44
C VAL A 30 -16.46 7.54 16.25
N GLY A 31 -16.83 6.50 15.50
CA GLY A 31 -18.24 6.19 15.22
C GLY A 31 -19.06 5.79 16.44
N LYS A 32 -18.40 5.18 17.45
CA LYS A 32 -19.09 4.69 18.67
C LYS A 32 -19.08 5.69 19.81
N PHE A 33 -18.03 6.48 19.96
CA PHE A 33 -17.77 7.31 21.14
C PHE A 33 -17.72 8.82 20.85
N ALA A 34 -17.70 9.24 19.56
CA ALA A 34 -17.81 10.63 19.16
C ALA A 34 -19.14 10.90 18.45
N ASP A 35 -19.35 12.13 17.99
CA ASP A 35 -20.53 12.49 17.23
C ASP A 35 -20.44 12.05 15.75
N TYR A 36 -21.60 12.01 15.07
CA TYR A 36 -21.66 11.64 13.65
C TYR A 36 -20.88 12.60 12.74
N LYS A 37 -20.67 13.85 13.19
CA LYS A 37 -19.87 14.85 12.44
C LYS A 37 -18.38 14.47 12.46
N ALA A 38 -17.86 14.03 13.59
CA ALA A 38 -16.49 13.55 13.68
C ALA A 38 -16.26 12.33 12.78
N LEU A 39 -17.20 11.37 12.75
CA LEU A 39 -17.15 10.23 11.85
C LEU A 39 -17.17 10.66 10.37
N GLY A 40 -18.05 11.60 10.02
CA GLY A 40 -18.14 12.17 8.68
C GLY A 40 -16.86 12.93 8.27
N ALA A 41 -16.25 13.66 9.22
CA ALA A 41 -15.00 14.37 9.00
C ALA A 41 -13.84 13.39 8.71
N VAL A 42 -13.65 12.34 9.53
CA VAL A 42 -12.63 11.31 9.30
C VAL A 42 -12.88 10.60 7.97
N GLY A 43 -14.12 10.19 7.68
CA GLY A 43 -14.49 9.52 6.43
C GLY A 43 -14.19 10.34 5.18
N SER A 44 -14.43 11.67 5.21
CA SER A 44 -14.15 12.55 4.07
C SER A 44 -12.66 12.74 3.77
N THR A 45 -11.76 12.44 4.74
CA THR A 45 -10.31 12.55 4.57
C THR A 45 -9.64 11.26 4.11
N THR A 46 -10.33 10.12 4.17
CA THR A 46 -9.76 8.78 3.95
C THR A 46 -9.01 8.66 2.63
N LEU A 47 -9.54 9.26 1.55
CA LEU A 47 -8.87 9.24 0.25
C LEU A 47 -7.53 9.96 0.27
N LEU A 48 -7.48 11.17 0.86
CA LEU A 48 -6.27 11.98 0.93
C LEU A 48 -5.22 11.29 1.81
N VAL A 49 -5.65 10.72 2.93
CA VAL A 49 -4.78 9.90 3.80
C VAL A 49 -4.20 8.73 3.00
N SER A 50 -5.04 7.97 2.29
CA SER A 50 -4.59 6.82 1.48
C SER A 50 -3.61 7.21 0.39
N LEU A 51 -3.77 8.38 -0.22
CA LEU A 51 -2.88 8.91 -1.25
C LEU A 51 -1.48 9.17 -0.68
N PHE A 52 -1.37 9.88 0.44
CA PHE A 52 -0.07 10.16 1.09
C PHE A 52 0.57 8.90 1.65
N VAL A 53 -0.20 8.04 2.31
CA VAL A 53 0.27 6.75 2.85
C VAL A 53 0.82 5.87 1.72
N GLY A 54 0.06 5.68 0.64
CA GLY A 54 0.48 4.89 -0.51
C GLY A 54 1.74 5.43 -1.16
N PHE A 55 1.88 6.77 -1.24
CA PHE A 55 3.09 7.41 -1.74
C PHE A 55 4.32 7.10 -0.87
N LEU A 56 4.21 7.21 0.46
CA LEU A 56 5.31 6.93 1.39
C LEU A 56 5.69 5.45 1.43
N ILE A 57 4.73 4.54 1.32
CA ILE A 57 4.98 3.09 1.17
C ILE A 57 5.80 2.84 -0.11
N GLY A 58 5.45 3.50 -1.21
CA GLY A 58 6.21 3.41 -2.46
C GLY A 58 7.66 3.86 -2.31
N MET A 59 7.93 4.92 -1.53
CA MET A 59 9.27 5.37 -1.20
C MET A 59 10.05 4.31 -0.42
N GLY A 60 9.44 3.66 0.57
CA GLY A 60 10.04 2.54 1.32
C GLY A 60 10.37 1.33 0.43
N SER A 61 9.57 1.06 -0.60
CA SER A 61 9.87 0.03 -1.60
C SER A 61 11.15 0.33 -2.39
N GLY A 62 11.40 1.61 -2.73
CA GLY A 62 12.64 2.04 -3.36
C GLY A 62 13.87 1.76 -2.50
N VAL A 63 13.77 2.04 -1.21
CA VAL A 63 14.82 1.73 -0.22
C VAL A 63 15.07 0.21 -0.16
N ASN A 64 13.99 -0.57 -0.03
CA ASN A 64 14.07 -2.04 0.04
C ASN A 64 14.85 -2.62 -1.14
N VAL A 65 14.49 -2.25 -2.37
CA VAL A 65 15.14 -2.77 -3.58
C VAL A 65 16.62 -2.39 -3.65
N GLN A 66 16.97 -1.14 -3.33
CA GLN A 66 18.37 -0.68 -3.40
C GLN A 66 19.25 -1.34 -2.34
N VAL A 67 18.75 -1.47 -1.11
CA VAL A 67 19.46 -2.19 -0.04
C VAL A 67 19.59 -3.69 -0.40
N ALA A 68 18.54 -4.31 -0.93
CA ALA A 68 18.56 -5.72 -1.34
C ALA A 68 19.60 -5.97 -2.45
N LEU A 69 19.72 -5.06 -3.42
CA LEU A 69 20.74 -5.10 -4.48
C LEU A 69 22.15 -5.04 -3.90
N GLY A 70 22.40 -4.08 -2.99
CA GLY A 70 23.71 -3.90 -2.34
C GLY A 70 24.11 -5.10 -1.48
N LEU A 71 23.17 -5.62 -0.67
CA LEU A 71 23.40 -6.83 0.14
C LEU A 71 23.70 -8.05 -0.74
N GLY A 72 22.97 -8.22 -1.83
CA GLY A 72 23.23 -9.27 -2.80
C GLY A 72 24.61 -9.17 -3.44
N ALA A 73 25.03 -7.97 -3.81
CA ALA A 73 26.35 -7.70 -4.38
C ALA A 73 27.48 -7.79 -3.35
N ARG A 74 27.19 -7.95 -2.06
CA ARG A 74 28.16 -7.88 -0.95
C ARG A 74 28.95 -6.55 -0.92
N ASP A 75 28.35 -5.50 -1.46
CA ASP A 75 28.94 -4.15 -1.47
C ASP A 75 28.52 -3.38 -0.21
N LYS A 76 29.28 -3.61 0.88
CA LYS A 76 29.04 -2.97 2.18
C LYS A 76 29.01 -1.45 2.12
N ARG A 77 29.87 -0.85 1.28
CA ARG A 77 29.93 0.60 1.11
C ARG A 77 28.64 1.14 0.48
N ASN A 78 28.16 0.47 -0.55
CA ASN A 78 26.90 0.86 -1.21
C ASN A 78 25.71 0.66 -0.27
N VAL A 79 25.64 -0.43 0.49
CA VAL A 79 24.59 -0.66 1.50
C VAL A 79 24.61 0.45 2.54
N GLU A 80 25.77 0.77 3.14
CA GLU A 80 25.94 1.84 4.11
C GLU A 80 25.48 3.18 3.55
N GLN A 81 25.97 3.57 2.37
CA GLN A 81 25.57 4.81 1.70
C GLN A 81 24.06 4.85 1.43
N THR A 82 23.47 3.72 1.00
CA THR A 82 22.05 3.62 0.71
C THR A 82 21.22 3.85 1.97
N ILE A 83 21.56 3.22 3.08
CA ILE A 83 20.82 3.35 4.34
C ILE A 83 20.85 4.80 4.83
N HIS A 84 22.04 5.40 4.94
CA HIS A 84 22.20 6.76 5.48
C HIS A 84 21.57 7.81 4.56
N THR A 85 21.72 7.70 3.25
CA THR A 85 21.09 8.59 2.27
C THR A 85 19.57 8.44 2.28
N SER A 86 19.06 7.21 2.37
CA SER A 86 17.62 6.95 2.34
C SER A 86 16.90 7.45 3.58
N LEU A 87 17.55 7.45 4.75
CA LEU A 87 16.99 8.05 5.96
C LEU A 87 16.72 9.54 5.75
N ILE A 88 17.72 10.29 5.28
CA ILE A 88 17.59 11.72 5.00
C ILE A 88 16.50 11.95 3.94
N LEU A 89 16.56 11.18 2.86
CA LEU A 89 15.64 11.31 1.73
C LEU A 89 14.19 11.07 2.14
N CYS A 90 13.92 9.97 2.86
CA CYS A 90 12.57 9.65 3.32
C CYS A 90 12.05 10.68 4.32
N PHE A 91 12.92 11.20 5.22
CA PHE A 91 12.54 12.27 6.13
C PHE A 91 12.19 13.56 5.37
N ILE A 92 13.01 13.99 4.39
CA ILE A 92 12.73 15.17 3.56
C ILE A 92 11.41 14.97 2.78
N VAL A 93 11.22 13.81 2.18
CA VAL A 93 9.98 13.49 1.44
C VAL A 93 8.77 13.47 2.37
N GLY A 94 8.91 12.91 3.58
CA GLY A 94 7.87 12.94 4.60
C GLY A 94 7.52 14.35 5.07
N MET A 95 8.53 15.21 5.25
CA MET A 95 8.34 16.63 5.57
C MET A 95 7.66 17.39 4.42
N ALA A 96 8.08 17.15 3.18
CA ALA A 96 7.44 17.73 2.01
C ALA A 96 5.97 17.31 1.89
N ALA A 97 5.69 16.01 2.10
CA ALA A 97 4.33 15.49 2.14
C ALA A 97 3.50 16.12 3.28
N CYS A 98 4.10 16.29 4.47
CA CYS A 98 3.47 16.98 5.61
C CYS A 98 3.08 18.41 5.24
N ILE A 99 4.02 19.20 4.74
CA ILE A 99 3.78 20.60 4.34
C ILE A 99 2.70 20.67 3.25
N LEU A 100 2.82 19.83 2.23
CA LEU A 100 1.86 19.78 1.13
C LEU A 100 0.46 19.40 1.61
N CYS A 101 0.34 18.36 2.43
CA CYS A 101 -0.93 17.92 3.02
C CYS A 101 -1.54 19.02 3.90
N PHE A 102 -0.73 19.66 4.76
CA PHE A 102 -1.17 20.72 5.65
C PHE A 102 -1.70 21.94 4.88
N MET A 103 -0.99 22.36 3.84
CA MET A 103 -1.38 23.52 3.00
C MET A 103 -2.59 23.21 2.13
N LEU A 104 -2.65 22.01 1.53
CA LEU A 104 -3.69 21.61 0.61
C LEU A 104 -4.95 21.06 1.30
N ALA A 105 -4.94 20.79 2.61
CA ALA A 105 -6.06 20.21 3.34
C ALA A 105 -7.39 20.93 3.05
N ARG A 106 -7.47 22.25 3.27
CA ARG A 106 -8.69 23.00 3.04
C ARG A 106 -9.05 23.12 1.55
N PRO A 107 -8.14 23.55 0.62
CA PRO A 107 -8.46 23.64 -0.80
C PRO A 107 -8.98 22.34 -1.39
N VAL A 108 -8.35 21.22 -1.08
CA VAL A 108 -8.73 19.93 -1.65
C VAL A 108 -10.06 19.41 -1.07
N LEU A 109 -10.28 19.53 0.25
CA LEU A 109 -11.56 19.13 0.86
C LEU A 109 -12.73 20.00 0.35
N THR A 110 -12.50 21.29 0.11
CA THR A 110 -13.49 22.18 -0.53
C THR A 110 -13.76 21.75 -1.98
N LEU A 111 -12.72 21.45 -2.76
CA LEU A 111 -12.85 20.95 -4.12
C LEU A 111 -13.63 19.62 -4.18
N MET A 112 -13.42 18.76 -3.19
CA MET A 112 -14.17 17.50 -3.03
C MET A 112 -15.62 17.70 -2.59
N LYS A 113 -16.08 18.96 -2.42
CA LYS A 113 -17.43 19.32 -1.96
C LYS A 113 -17.77 18.68 -0.60
N THR A 114 -16.81 18.62 0.30
CA THR A 114 -17.06 18.24 1.69
C THR A 114 -18.09 19.19 2.28
N LYS A 115 -19.11 18.66 2.99
CA LYS A 115 -20.17 19.45 3.59
C LYS A 115 -19.60 20.49 4.56
N GLU A 116 -20.15 21.69 4.56
CA GLU A 116 -19.65 22.83 5.35
C GLU A 116 -19.60 22.54 6.85
N ASP A 117 -20.56 21.79 7.38
CA ASP A 117 -20.63 21.41 8.78
C ASP A 117 -19.58 20.37 9.20
N LEU A 118 -18.92 19.68 8.23
CA LEU A 118 -17.85 18.72 8.45
C LEU A 118 -16.47 19.30 8.10
N LEU A 119 -16.42 20.34 7.27
CA LEU A 119 -15.20 20.83 6.65
C LEU A 119 -14.13 21.22 7.69
N GLU A 120 -14.50 21.98 8.71
CA GLU A 120 -13.55 22.44 9.72
C GLU A 120 -12.92 21.27 10.51
N GLN A 121 -13.75 20.31 10.91
CA GLN A 121 -13.25 19.12 11.62
C GLN A 121 -12.38 18.24 10.70
N ALA A 122 -12.75 18.10 9.43
CA ALA A 122 -11.96 17.35 8.44
C ALA A 122 -10.61 18.01 8.16
N VAL A 123 -10.57 19.33 8.02
CA VAL A 123 -9.33 20.10 7.84
C VAL A 123 -8.44 19.97 9.08
N LEU A 124 -9.00 20.09 10.28
CA LEU A 124 -8.27 19.95 11.53
C LEU A 124 -7.68 18.54 11.65
N TYR A 125 -8.50 17.50 11.43
CA TYR A 125 -8.05 16.11 11.43
C TYR A 125 -6.88 15.91 10.47
N LEU A 126 -7.04 16.34 9.21
CA LEU A 126 -6.03 16.10 8.16
C LEU A 126 -4.74 16.89 8.44
N ARG A 127 -4.82 18.09 8.99
CA ARG A 127 -3.64 18.87 9.38
C ARG A 127 -2.88 18.24 10.54
N ILE A 128 -3.58 17.73 11.55
CA ILE A 128 -2.96 17.01 12.67
C ILE A 128 -2.33 15.71 12.12
N TYR A 129 -3.07 14.92 11.33
CA TYR A 129 -2.57 13.69 10.75
C TYR A 129 -1.30 13.92 9.89
N ALA A 130 -1.24 15.03 9.14
CA ALA A 130 -0.10 15.40 8.33
C ALA A 130 1.20 15.50 9.13
N LEU A 131 1.14 15.93 10.40
CA LEU A 131 2.32 15.99 11.28
C LEU A 131 2.95 14.62 11.54
N GLY A 132 2.21 13.53 11.35
CA GLY A 132 2.71 12.16 11.46
C GLY A 132 3.42 11.64 10.22
N LEU A 133 3.21 12.25 9.03
CA LEU A 133 3.79 11.75 7.77
C LEU A 133 5.32 11.62 7.78
N PRO A 134 6.10 12.52 8.41
CA PRO A 134 7.55 12.33 8.55
C PRO A 134 7.90 11.07 9.36
N GLY A 135 7.17 10.79 10.45
CA GLY A 135 7.33 9.57 11.23
C GLY A 135 7.01 8.32 10.40
N MET A 136 5.90 8.35 9.66
CA MET A 136 5.53 7.26 8.75
C MET A 136 6.58 7.04 7.65
N ALA A 137 7.15 8.10 7.08
CA ALA A 137 8.20 7.99 6.08
C ALA A 137 9.46 7.31 6.64
N VAL A 138 9.85 7.66 7.88
CA VAL A 138 10.97 7.04 8.58
C VAL A 138 10.67 5.58 8.94
N TYR A 139 9.45 5.26 9.35
CA TYR A 139 9.06 3.87 9.56
C TYR A 139 9.15 3.05 8.27
N ASN A 140 8.61 3.54 7.15
CA ASN A 140 8.68 2.86 5.86
C ASN A 140 10.12 2.71 5.35
N PHE A 141 10.99 3.70 5.59
CA PHE A 141 12.43 3.58 5.36
C PHE A 141 13.01 2.39 6.12
N GLY A 142 12.82 2.36 7.44
CA GLY A 142 13.39 1.31 8.28
C GLY A 142 12.81 -0.08 7.98
N ASN A 143 11.51 -0.19 7.69
CA ASN A 143 10.87 -1.40 7.23
C ASN A 143 11.48 -1.88 5.89
N GLY A 144 11.76 -0.97 4.96
CA GLY A 144 12.44 -1.27 3.71
C GLY A 144 13.84 -1.84 3.92
N VAL A 145 14.65 -1.22 4.80
CA VAL A 145 15.99 -1.70 5.15
C VAL A 145 15.94 -3.08 5.80
N MET A 146 15.11 -3.26 6.82
CA MET A 146 15.03 -4.51 7.59
C MET A 146 14.51 -5.65 6.72
N SER A 147 13.50 -5.41 5.92
CA SER A 147 12.96 -6.39 4.97
C SER A 147 14.01 -6.78 3.91
N ALA A 148 14.79 -5.83 3.39
CA ALA A 148 15.91 -6.14 2.48
C ALA A 148 16.96 -7.05 3.12
N GLY A 149 17.22 -6.89 4.42
CA GLY A 149 18.06 -7.76 5.24
C GLY A 149 17.42 -9.12 5.61
N GLY A 150 16.16 -9.36 5.23
CA GLY A 150 15.42 -10.59 5.54
C GLY A 150 14.68 -10.57 6.88
N ASP A 151 14.73 -9.48 7.63
CA ASP A 151 14.06 -9.34 8.92
C ASP A 151 12.70 -8.64 8.77
N THR A 152 11.67 -9.44 8.56
CA THR A 152 10.27 -8.95 8.46
C THR A 152 9.50 -9.07 9.78
N LYS A 153 10.06 -9.78 10.78
CA LYS A 153 9.39 -10.01 12.07
C LYS A 153 9.45 -8.79 12.98
N ARG A 154 10.63 -8.16 13.10
CA ARG A 154 10.78 -6.99 13.99
C ARG A 154 9.93 -5.80 13.56
N PRO A 155 9.86 -5.39 12.26
CA PRO A 155 8.91 -4.37 11.82
C PRO A 155 7.45 -4.68 12.20
N LEU A 156 7.02 -5.94 12.09
CA LEU A 156 5.69 -6.37 12.54
C LEU A 156 5.49 -6.12 14.04
N VAL A 157 6.48 -6.48 14.89
CA VAL A 157 6.40 -6.25 16.35
C VAL A 157 6.30 -4.76 16.65
N TYR A 158 7.10 -3.91 15.99
CA TYR A 158 7.06 -2.46 16.22
C TYR A 158 5.74 -1.84 15.78
N LEU A 159 5.20 -2.30 14.66
CA LEU A 159 3.88 -1.88 14.20
C LEU A 159 2.79 -2.33 15.17
N SER A 160 2.89 -3.56 15.71
CA SER A 160 1.93 -4.08 16.70
C SER A 160 1.94 -3.25 17.99
N ILE A 161 3.12 -2.91 18.50
CA ILE A 161 3.26 -2.04 19.69
C ILE A 161 2.63 -0.67 19.42
N ALA A 162 2.97 -0.05 18.29
CA ALA A 162 2.45 1.25 17.90
C ALA A 162 0.92 1.22 17.71
N GLY A 163 0.40 0.14 17.12
CA GLY A 163 -1.03 -0.01 16.89
C GLY A 163 -1.83 -0.24 18.17
N VAL A 164 -1.35 -1.07 19.09
CA VAL A 164 -1.99 -1.21 20.41
C VAL A 164 -1.99 0.14 21.15
N LEU A 165 -0.86 0.86 21.10
CA LEU A 165 -0.77 2.21 21.66
C LEU A 165 -1.77 3.16 21.00
N ASN A 166 -1.89 3.13 19.67
CA ASN A 166 -2.86 3.93 18.91
C ASN A 166 -4.29 3.69 19.42
N VAL A 167 -4.71 2.43 19.54
CA VAL A 167 -6.06 2.09 20.03
C VAL A 167 -6.29 2.61 21.46
N LEU A 168 -5.33 2.44 22.35
CA LEU A 168 -5.42 2.94 23.73
C LEU A 168 -5.50 4.48 23.78
N LEU A 169 -4.68 5.15 22.98
CA LEU A 169 -4.71 6.62 22.87
C LEU A 169 -5.99 7.13 22.21
N ASN A 170 -6.53 6.42 21.21
CA ASN A 170 -7.82 6.76 20.63
C ASN A 170 -8.92 6.77 21.70
N LEU A 171 -9.01 5.70 22.48
CA LEU A 171 -9.98 5.62 23.58
C LEU A 171 -9.77 6.74 24.59
N PHE A 172 -8.53 7.02 24.98
CA PHE A 172 -8.20 8.09 25.92
C PHE A 172 -8.58 9.47 25.37
N PHE A 173 -8.13 9.83 24.16
CA PHE A 173 -8.40 11.17 23.62
C PHE A 173 -9.85 11.38 23.23
N VAL A 174 -10.55 10.33 22.78
CA VAL A 174 -11.97 10.47 22.38
C VAL A 174 -12.90 10.40 23.58
N ILE A 175 -12.69 9.46 24.52
CA ILE A 175 -13.63 9.24 25.64
C ILE A 175 -13.30 10.14 26.82
N VAL A 176 -12.02 10.26 27.21
CA VAL A 176 -11.63 11.01 28.43
C VAL A 176 -11.44 12.50 28.12
N MET A 177 -10.77 12.81 27.01
CA MET A 177 -10.47 14.20 26.67
C MET A 177 -11.51 14.86 25.74
N HIS A 178 -12.47 14.08 25.22
CA HIS A 178 -13.54 14.54 24.32
C HIS A 178 -13.05 15.28 23.06
N LEU A 179 -11.88 14.87 22.52
CA LEU A 179 -11.26 15.53 21.35
C LEU A 179 -11.80 15.04 19.99
N ALA A 180 -12.77 14.12 20.01
CA ALA A 180 -13.44 13.60 18.80
C ALA A 180 -12.43 13.23 17.67
N ALA A 181 -12.62 13.72 16.43
CA ALA A 181 -11.75 13.44 15.30
C ALA A 181 -10.29 13.88 15.52
N ALA A 182 -10.07 15.02 16.17
CA ALA A 182 -8.72 15.52 16.48
C ALA A 182 -7.95 14.55 17.41
N GLY A 183 -8.66 13.92 18.36
CA GLY A 183 -8.07 12.95 19.29
C GLY A 183 -7.51 11.72 18.56
N VAL A 184 -8.24 11.19 17.59
CA VAL A 184 -7.78 10.06 16.77
C VAL A 184 -6.58 10.45 15.90
N ALA A 185 -6.57 11.66 15.33
CA ALA A 185 -5.43 12.15 14.57
C ALA A 185 -4.16 12.25 15.44
N ILE A 186 -4.28 12.79 16.68
CA ILE A 186 -3.16 12.89 17.62
C ILE A 186 -2.65 11.49 18.00
N ALA A 187 -3.53 10.55 18.29
CA ALA A 187 -3.18 9.17 18.59
C ALA A 187 -2.39 8.51 17.46
N SER A 188 -2.85 8.70 16.21
CA SER A 188 -2.18 8.19 15.00
C SER A 188 -0.79 8.81 14.82
N VAL A 189 -0.63 10.12 15.04
CA VAL A 189 0.68 10.80 14.99
C VAL A 189 1.64 10.23 16.02
N ILE A 190 1.21 10.06 17.28
CA ILE A 190 2.05 9.49 18.33
C ILE A 190 2.47 8.06 17.97
N ALA A 191 1.54 7.23 17.51
CA ALA A 191 1.81 5.85 17.11
C ALA A 191 2.82 5.78 15.95
N GLN A 192 2.71 6.67 14.96
CA GLN A 192 3.65 6.76 13.84
C GLN A 192 5.07 7.11 14.29
N TYR A 193 5.24 8.08 15.20
CA TYR A 193 6.56 8.40 15.73
C TYR A 193 7.11 7.33 16.66
N VAL A 194 6.27 6.64 17.43
CA VAL A 194 6.70 5.51 18.26
C VAL A 194 7.22 4.36 17.38
N SER A 195 6.51 3.98 16.33
CA SER A 195 6.97 2.95 15.38
C SER A 195 8.27 3.36 14.68
N ALA A 196 8.38 4.62 14.25
CA ALA A 196 9.61 5.18 13.67
C ALA A 196 10.78 5.15 14.66
N GLY A 197 10.54 5.55 15.91
CA GLY A 197 11.56 5.54 16.98
C GLY A 197 12.06 4.12 17.28
N LEU A 198 11.15 3.14 17.38
CA LEU A 198 11.51 1.75 17.63
C LEU A 198 12.36 1.16 16.49
N ILE A 199 11.99 1.46 15.23
CA ILE A 199 12.73 0.93 14.08
C ILE A 199 14.11 1.57 13.97
N ILE A 200 14.24 2.89 14.19
CA ILE A 200 15.52 3.60 14.23
C ILE A 200 16.39 3.09 15.39
N ALA A 201 15.83 2.95 16.59
CA ALA A 201 16.57 2.42 17.74
C ALA A 201 17.12 1.01 17.47
N ASN A 202 16.37 0.18 16.74
CA ASN A 202 16.87 -1.12 16.32
C ASN A 202 18.01 -0.99 15.31
N LEU A 203 17.86 -0.17 14.25
CA LEU A 203 18.90 0.01 13.23
C LEU A 203 20.21 0.56 13.82
N LEU A 204 20.13 1.43 14.83
CA LEU A 204 21.30 1.96 15.55
C LEU A 204 22.04 0.89 16.39
N ARG A 205 21.33 -0.14 16.85
CA ARG A 205 21.88 -1.22 17.69
C ARG A 205 22.33 -2.46 16.90
N ARG A 206 22.13 -2.46 15.58
CA ARG A 206 22.54 -3.60 14.74
C ARG A 206 24.07 -3.63 14.58
N GLU A 207 24.61 -4.83 14.50
CA GLU A 207 26.03 -5.06 14.24
C GLU A 207 26.29 -5.63 12.82
N ASP A 208 25.22 -5.77 12.01
CA ASP A 208 25.29 -6.29 10.65
C ASP A 208 25.44 -5.14 9.61
N GLU A 209 25.43 -5.52 8.33
CA GLU A 209 25.57 -4.58 7.20
C GLU A 209 24.41 -3.57 7.10
N CYS A 210 23.30 -3.81 7.83
CA CYS A 210 22.14 -2.90 7.91
C CYS A 210 22.22 -1.93 9.11
N ASN A 211 23.40 -1.76 9.72
CA ASN A 211 23.60 -0.83 10.83
C ASN A 211 23.43 0.63 10.37
N LEU A 212 22.74 1.43 11.18
CA LEU A 212 22.66 2.87 11.05
C LEU A 212 23.64 3.54 12.03
N SER A 213 24.51 4.39 11.54
CA SER A 213 25.45 5.15 12.38
C SER A 213 25.22 6.66 12.21
N VAL A 214 24.95 7.36 13.31
CA VAL A 214 24.66 8.80 13.27
C VAL A 214 25.81 9.61 12.66
N SER A 215 27.07 9.21 12.92
CA SER A 215 28.26 9.89 12.38
C SER A 215 28.42 9.75 10.87
N LYS A 216 27.76 8.77 10.26
CA LYS A 216 27.85 8.47 8.83
C LYS A 216 26.66 8.99 8.03
N ILE A 217 25.72 9.70 8.65
CA ILE A 217 24.54 10.25 7.97
C ILE A 217 24.99 11.33 7.00
N ARG A 218 24.96 11.00 5.70
CA ARG A 218 25.31 11.90 4.59
C ARG A 218 24.43 11.61 3.38
N LEU A 219 24.15 12.65 2.61
CA LEU A 219 23.39 12.54 1.36
C LEU A 219 24.35 12.31 0.19
N HIS A 220 24.28 11.14 -0.42
CA HIS A 220 25.03 10.79 -1.62
C HIS A 220 24.11 10.93 -2.84
N LYS A 221 24.42 11.85 -3.76
CA LYS A 221 23.55 12.22 -4.90
C LYS A 221 23.20 11.03 -5.80
N ASP A 222 24.16 10.18 -6.13
CA ASP A 222 23.92 9.03 -7.01
C ASP A 222 23.05 7.98 -6.35
N THR A 223 23.26 7.74 -5.06
CA THR A 223 22.43 6.85 -4.24
C THR A 223 21.01 7.38 -4.10
N ALA A 224 20.86 8.67 -3.80
CA ALA A 224 19.55 9.33 -3.72
C ALA A 224 18.79 9.21 -5.04
N LYS A 225 19.45 9.46 -6.18
CA LYS A 225 18.88 9.27 -7.51
C LYS A 225 18.42 7.83 -7.72
N SER A 226 19.21 6.85 -7.32
CA SER A 226 18.88 5.42 -7.48
C SER A 226 17.66 5.00 -6.66
N VAL A 227 17.55 5.49 -5.42
CA VAL A 227 16.37 5.27 -4.56
C VAL A 227 15.12 5.96 -5.13
N LEU A 228 15.26 7.22 -5.55
CA LEU A 228 14.17 8.00 -6.15
C LEU A 228 13.66 7.39 -7.46
N LEU A 229 14.54 6.86 -8.31
CA LEU A 229 14.15 6.22 -9.58
C LEU A 229 13.25 4.97 -9.39
N ILE A 230 13.22 4.39 -8.20
CA ILE A 230 12.34 3.27 -7.86
C ILE A 230 11.19 3.74 -6.97
N GLY A 231 11.49 4.47 -5.90
CA GLY A 231 10.52 4.87 -4.90
C GLY A 231 9.49 5.87 -5.42
N LEU A 232 9.95 6.91 -6.11
CA LEU A 232 9.07 7.97 -6.62
C LEU A 232 8.03 7.46 -7.64
N PRO A 233 8.41 6.70 -8.69
CA PRO A 233 7.42 6.14 -9.60
C PRO A 233 6.44 5.19 -8.89
N THR A 234 6.92 4.39 -7.91
CA THR A 234 6.07 3.49 -7.13
C THR A 234 5.06 4.27 -6.28
N GLY A 235 5.51 5.34 -5.61
CA GLY A 235 4.64 6.19 -4.82
C GLY A 235 3.59 6.91 -5.67
N ILE A 236 4.00 7.48 -6.81
CA ILE A 236 3.09 8.10 -7.78
C ILE A 236 2.07 7.10 -8.30
N GLN A 237 2.49 5.88 -8.62
CA GLN A 237 1.58 4.81 -9.06
C GLN A 237 0.50 4.54 -8.01
N ASN A 238 0.85 4.38 -6.74
CA ASN A 238 -0.10 4.14 -5.67
C ASN A 238 -1.12 5.30 -5.53
N ALA A 239 -0.63 6.55 -5.64
CA ALA A 239 -1.48 7.73 -5.62
C ALA A 239 -2.46 7.76 -6.81
N ILE A 240 -1.99 7.45 -8.02
CA ILE A 240 -2.83 7.42 -9.23
C ILE A 240 -3.87 6.29 -9.15
N PHE A 241 -3.53 5.14 -8.56
CA PHE A 241 -4.50 4.07 -8.31
C PHE A 241 -5.64 4.52 -7.40
N ALA A 242 -5.34 5.28 -6.34
CA ALA A 242 -6.36 5.83 -5.46
C ALA A 242 -7.32 6.74 -6.24
N ILE A 243 -6.79 7.59 -7.12
CA ILE A 243 -7.60 8.46 -8.00
C ILE A 243 -8.42 7.63 -9.00
N ALA A 244 -7.84 6.63 -9.64
CA ALA A 244 -8.55 5.78 -10.60
C ALA A 244 -9.74 5.05 -9.97
N ASN A 245 -9.60 4.63 -8.72
CA ASN A 245 -10.69 3.97 -7.97
C ASN A 245 -11.86 4.93 -7.66
N LEU A 246 -11.65 6.25 -7.63
CA LEU A 246 -12.74 7.21 -7.52
C LEU A 246 -13.65 7.18 -8.76
N PHE A 247 -13.09 7.08 -9.96
CA PHE A 247 -13.90 6.98 -11.18
C PHE A 247 -14.73 5.69 -11.16
N VAL A 248 -14.20 4.59 -10.64
CA VAL A 248 -14.98 3.36 -10.46
C VAL A 248 -16.11 3.59 -9.45
N GLN A 249 -15.83 4.27 -8.34
CA GLN A 249 -16.85 4.61 -7.34
C GLN A 249 -17.94 5.52 -7.91
N MET A 250 -17.59 6.45 -8.81
CA MET A 250 -18.62 7.25 -9.53
C MET A 250 -19.55 6.36 -10.34
N GLY A 251 -19.01 5.32 -11.00
CA GLY A 251 -19.82 4.32 -11.69
C GLY A 251 -20.73 3.54 -10.75
N VAL A 252 -20.24 3.15 -9.57
CA VAL A 252 -21.07 2.49 -8.54
C VAL A 252 -22.19 3.43 -8.06
N ASN A 253 -21.88 4.70 -7.83
CA ASN A 253 -22.85 5.68 -7.32
C ASN A 253 -23.96 6.02 -8.33
N SER A 254 -23.85 5.59 -9.59
CA SER A 254 -24.92 5.73 -10.59
C SER A 254 -26.05 4.69 -10.43
N PHE A 255 -25.85 3.66 -9.59
CA PHE A 255 -26.86 2.68 -9.24
C PHE A 255 -27.67 3.11 -8.00
N ASP A 256 -28.66 2.32 -7.63
CA ASP A 256 -29.47 2.54 -6.44
C ASP A 256 -28.68 2.40 -5.12
N THR A 257 -29.28 2.87 -4.03
CA THR A 257 -28.66 2.87 -2.69
C THR A 257 -28.33 1.44 -2.20
N VAL A 258 -29.12 0.44 -2.60
CA VAL A 258 -28.93 -0.96 -2.22
C VAL A 258 -27.61 -1.46 -2.85
N MET A 259 -27.41 -1.19 -4.13
CA MET A 259 -26.18 -1.56 -4.85
C MET A 259 -24.94 -0.82 -4.31
N VAL A 260 -25.05 0.47 -4.04
CA VAL A 260 -23.96 1.26 -3.43
C VAL A 260 -23.55 0.68 -2.07
N SER A 261 -24.54 0.34 -1.24
CA SER A 261 -24.31 -0.26 0.08
C SER A 261 -23.68 -1.65 -0.03
N GLY A 262 -24.19 -2.51 -0.93
CA GLY A 262 -23.63 -3.82 -1.21
C GLY A 262 -22.21 -3.78 -1.74
N ASN A 263 -21.92 -2.82 -2.64
CA ASN A 263 -20.57 -2.57 -3.13
C ASN A 263 -19.61 -2.17 -2.00
N SER A 264 -20.04 -1.27 -1.11
CA SER A 264 -19.23 -0.81 0.02
C SER A 264 -18.88 -1.95 0.97
N ALA A 265 -19.86 -2.83 1.28
CA ALA A 265 -19.63 -4.03 2.08
C ALA A 265 -18.61 -4.97 1.40
N ALA A 266 -18.79 -5.21 0.10
CA ALA A 266 -17.92 -6.10 -0.67
C ALA A 266 -16.50 -5.55 -0.86
N ALA A 267 -16.31 -4.24 -0.93
CA ALA A 267 -15.00 -3.59 -1.07
C ALA A 267 -14.05 -3.86 0.11
N ASN A 268 -14.58 -4.20 1.29
CA ASN A 268 -13.75 -4.62 2.42
C ASN A 268 -12.98 -5.91 2.13
N ALA A 269 -13.56 -6.84 1.35
CA ALA A 269 -12.88 -8.06 0.91
C ALA A 269 -11.68 -7.73 0.01
N ASP A 270 -11.83 -6.79 -0.91
CA ASP A 270 -10.73 -6.35 -1.78
C ASP A 270 -9.56 -5.85 -0.94
N THR A 271 -9.83 -4.99 0.05
CA THR A 271 -8.81 -4.42 0.92
C THR A 271 -8.00 -5.50 1.63
N VAL A 272 -8.67 -6.49 2.22
CA VAL A 272 -8.00 -7.61 2.91
C VAL A 272 -7.14 -8.41 1.94
N ILE A 273 -7.70 -8.79 0.78
CA ILE A 273 -6.99 -9.63 -0.20
C ILE A 273 -5.76 -8.92 -0.76
N PHE A 274 -5.89 -7.65 -1.19
CA PHE A 274 -4.76 -6.91 -1.75
C PHE A 274 -3.65 -6.69 -0.74
N ASN A 275 -3.97 -6.43 0.53
CA ASN A 275 -2.97 -6.32 1.58
C ASN A 275 -2.21 -7.64 1.79
N ILE A 276 -2.89 -8.77 1.78
CA ILE A 276 -2.23 -10.09 1.85
C ILE A 276 -1.31 -10.32 0.64
N LEU A 277 -1.78 -10.01 -0.56
CA LEU A 277 -1.01 -10.20 -1.80
C LEU A 277 0.24 -9.31 -1.87
N ASN A 278 0.15 -8.09 -1.34
CA ASN A 278 1.26 -7.13 -1.31
C ASN A 278 2.52 -7.67 -0.59
N ALA A 279 2.34 -8.57 0.37
CA ALA A 279 3.45 -9.24 1.04
C ALA A 279 4.30 -10.10 0.07
N PHE A 280 3.65 -10.82 -0.86
CA PHE A 280 4.34 -11.61 -1.88
C PHE A 280 4.99 -10.75 -2.94
N TYR A 281 4.40 -9.59 -3.26
CA TYR A 281 5.00 -8.62 -4.20
C TYR A 281 6.28 -8.01 -3.61
N THR A 282 6.25 -7.65 -2.34
CA THR A 282 7.43 -7.17 -1.61
C THR A 282 8.51 -8.25 -1.54
N ALA A 283 8.15 -9.50 -1.25
CA ALA A 283 9.06 -10.63 -1.28
C ALA A 283 9.68 -10.81 -2.67
N CYS A 284 8.88 -10.76 -3.73
CA CYS A 284 9.36 -10.87 -5.11
C CYS A 284 10.44 -9.83 -5.41
N ALA A 285 10.18 -8.55 -5.12
CA ALA A 285 11.12 -7.47 -5.36
C ALA A 285 12.43 -7.64 -4.57
N SER A 286 12.33 -7.97 -3.26
CA SER A 286 13.49 -8.18 -2.38
C SER A 286 14.36 -9.36 -2.83
N PHE A 287 13.75 -10.52 -3.07
CA PHE A 287 14.51 -11.72 -3.47
C PHE A 287 15.12 -11.60 -4.86
N ILE A 288 14.44 -10.94 -5.80
CA ILE A 288 15.01 -10.66 -7.12
C ILE A 288 16.16 -9.65 -6.98
N GLY A 289 16.00 -8.59 -6.20
CA GLY A 289 17.04 -7.61 -5.93
C GLY A 289 18.31 -8.25 -5.37
N GLN A 290 18.18 -9.05 -4.30
CA GLN A 290 19.31 -9.78 -3.72
C GLN A 290 19.98 -10.74 -4.73
N ASN A 291 19.20 -11.55 -5.45
CA ASN A 291 19.76 -12.51 -6.41
C ASN A 291 20.36 -11.83 -7.64
N ARG A 292 19.89 -10.65 -8.03
CA ARG A 292 20.52 -9.80 -9.04
C ARG A 292 21.87 -9.30 -8.54
N GLY A 293 21.96 -8.83 -7.28
CA GLY A 293 23.22 -8.42 -6.68
C GLY A 293 24.27 -9.51 -6.69
N VAL A 294 23.88 -10.76 -6.36
CA VAL A 294 24.76 -11.95 -6.44
C VAL A 294 25.11 -12.35 -7.88
N GLY A 295 24.38 -11.89 -8.89
CA GLY A 295 24.53 -12.35 -10.28
C GLY A 295 23.89 -13.72 -10.56
N ASN A 296 23.00 -14.22 -9.71
CA ASN A 296 22.41 -15.55 -9.86
C ASN A 296 21.12 -15.54 -10.69
N LYS A 297 21.29 -15.75 -11.99
CA LYS A 297 20.22 -15.73 -13.00
C LYS A 297 19.10 -16.72 -12.70
N GLU A 298 19.46 -17.95 -12.32
CA GLU A 298 18.49 -19.01 -12.06
C GLU A 298 17.63 -18.70 -10.81
N ARG A 299 18.27 -18.21 -9.75
CA ARG A 299 17.55 -17.85 -8.53
C ARG A 299 16.65 -16.63 -8.72
N MET A 300 17.01 -15.65 -9.56
CA MET A 300 16.10 -14.57 -9.94
C MET A 300 14.82 -15.10 -10.58
N LYS A 301 14.97 -15.98 -11.60
CA LYS A 301 13.84 -16.61 -12.28
C LYS A 301 12.97 -17.43 -11.30
N LYS A 302 13.59 -18.24 -10.45
CA LYS A 302 12.90 -19.04 -9.43
C LYS A 302 12.16 -18.13 -8.43
N SER A 303 12.75 -17.01 -7.99
CA SER A 303 12.09 -16.05 -7.09
C SER A 303 10.80 -15.50 -7.69
N TYR A 304 10.83 -15.11 -8.96
CA TYR A 304 9.65 -14.61 -9.67
C TYR A 304 8.52 -15.65 -9.69
N PHE A 305 8.82 -16.87 -10.19
CA PHE A 305 7.78 -17.89 -10.34
C PHE A 305 7.23 -18.39 -8.99
N ILE A 306 8.07 -18.48 -7.95
CA ILE A 306 7.61 -18.87 -6.61
C ILE A 306 6.69 -17.80 -6.01
N SER A 307 7.07 -16.52 -6.11
CA SER A 307 6.22 -15.42 -5.61
C SER A 307 4.91 -15.33 -6.38
N LEU A 308 4.96 -15.50 -7.71
CA LEU A 308 3.76 -15.55 -8.55
C LEU A 308 2.86 -16.72 -8.17
N PHE A 309 3.42 -17.91 -7.95
CA PHE A 309 2.67 -19.11 -7.56
C PHE A 309 1.96 -18.90 -6.20
N TYR A 310 2.68 -18.38 -5.19
CA TYR A 310 2.08 -18.06 -3.91
C TYR A 310 1.00 -16.98 -4.03
N GLY A 311 1.28 -15.89 -4.76
CA GLY A 311 0.31 -14.82 -4.98
C GLY A 311 -0.95 -15.32 -5.68
N ALA A 312 -0.81 -16.05 -6.79
CA ALA A 312 -1.94 -16.61 -7.53
C ALA A 312 -2.71 -17.67 -6.72
N GLY A 313 -1.98 -18.53 -5.98
CA GLY A 313 -2.58 -19.54 -5.11
C GLY A 313 -3.40 -18.92 -3.97
N VAL A 314 -2.85 -17.89 -3.31
CA VAL A 314 -3.57 -17.16 -2.24
C VAL A 314 -4.75 -16.38 -2.80
N ALA A 315 -4.60 -15.73 -3.97
CA ALA A 315 -5.71 -15.05 -4.63
C ALA A 315 -6.83 -16.01 -5.03
N ALA A 316 -6.50 -17.18 -5.58
CA ALA A 316 -7.46 -18.23 -5.93
C ALA A 316 -8.16 -18.79 -4.69
N LEU A 317 -7.41 -19.05 -3.62
CA LEU A 317 -7.97 -19.52 -2.35
C LEU A 317 -8.92 -18.48 -1.74
N ALA A 318 -8.49 -17.24 -1.64
CA ALA A 318 -9.29 -16.14 -1.08
C ALA A 318 -10.53 -15.87 -1.93
N GLY A 319 -10.39 -15.83 -3.25
CA GLY A 319 -11.52 -15.71 -4.18
C GLY A 319 -12.49 -16.87 -4.05
N GLY A 320 -12.00 -18.12 -3.97
CA GLY A 320 -12.81 -19.31 -3.74
C GLY A 320 -13.57 -19.27 -2.41
N VAL A 321 -12.90 -18.87 -1.32
CA VAL A 321 -13.53 -18.68 0.00
C VAL A 321 -14.64 -17.63 -0.09
N LEU A 322 -14.40 -16.49 -0.74
CA LEU A 322 -15.43 -15.45 -0.92
C LEU A 322 -16.60 -15.90 -1.80
N LEU A 323 -16.37 -16.76 -2.80
CA LEU A 323 -17.46 -17.32 -3.61
C LEU A 323 -18.34 -18.28 -2.81
N LEU A 324 -17.74 -19.04 -1.88
CA LEU A 324 -18.46 -20.04 -1.06
C LEU A 324 -19.10 -19.41 0.18
N SER A 325 -18.38 -18.52 0.88
CA SER A 325 -18.82 -17.92 2.15
C SER A 325 -19.07 -16.41 2.07
N GLY A 326 -19.22 -15.86 0.87
CA GLY A 326 -19.38 -14.40 0.67
C GLY A 326 -20.63 -13.84 1.34
N ARG A 327 -21.73 -14.59 1.41
CA ARG A 327 -22.93 -14.15 2.14
C ARG A 327 -22.66 -13.97 3.63
N GLN A 328 -21.94 -14.92 4.26
CA GLN A 328 -21.54 -14.82 5.67
C GLN A 328 -20.58 -13.64 5.88
N PHE A 329 -19.62 -13.43 4.97
CA PHE A 329 -18.73 -12.28 5.02
C PHE A 329 -19.51 -10.96 4.93
N LEU A 330 -20.43 -10.83 3.97
CA LEU A 330 -21.22 -9.61 3.78
C LEU A 330 -22.18 -9.36 4.95
N SER A 331 -22.70 -10.41 5.60
CA SER A 331 -23.57 -10.29 6.78
C SER A 331 -22.86 -9.67 8.00
N LEU A 332 -21.52 -9.58 8.02
CA LEU A 332 -20.78 -8.83 9.02
C LEU A 332 -20.95 -7.31 8.87
N PHE A 333 -21.32 -6.85 7.67
CA PHE A 333 -21.41 -5.43 7.33
C PHE A 333 -22.83 -4.96 7.01
N ALA A 334 -23.76 -5.87 6.69
CA ALA A 334 -25.13 -5.56 6.30
C ALA A 334 -26.11 -6.60 6.81
N ASN A 335 -27.24 -6.14 7.35
CA ASN A 335 -28.32 -7.02 7.82
C ASN A 335 -29.44 -7.20 6.78
N ASN A 336 -29.49 -6.37 5.74
CA ASN A 336 -30.50 -6.45 4.69
C ASN A 336 -30.10 -7.46 3.61
N ALA A 337 -30.99 -8.41 3.32
CA ALA A 337 -30.76 -9.46 2.32
C ALA A 337 -30.52 -8.91 0.92
N GLU A 338 -31.20 -7.83 0.51
CA GLU A 338 -31.05 -7.19 -0.79
C GLU A 338 -29.63 -6.58 -0.94
N VAL A 339 -29.12 -5.95 0.13
CA VAL A 339 -27.77 -5.38 0.16
C VAL A 339 -26.71 -6.51 0.08
N ILE A 340 -26.95 -7.63 0.75
CA ILE A 340 -26.07 -8.81 0.66
C ILE A 340 -26.09 -9.38 -0.77
N ASP A 341 -27.24 -9.49 -1.41
CA ASP A 341 -27.37 -9.99 -2.78
C ASP A 341 -26.68 -9.06 -3.78
N ALA A 342 -26.80 -7.74 -3.59
CA ALA A 342 -26.07 -6.74 -4.37
C ALA A 342 -24.55 -6.88 -4.21
N GLY A 343 -24.07 -7.03 -2.98
CA GLY A 343 -22.65 -7.27 -2.69
C GLY A 343 -22.13 -8.58 -3.32
N MET A 344 -22.96 -9.63 -3.32
CA MET A 344 -22.62 -10.91 -3.95
C MET A 344 -22.42 -10.81 -5.47
N GLN A 345 -23.14 -9.91 -6.16
CA GLN A 345 -22.92 -9.67 -7.60
C GLN A 345 -21.49 -9.21 -7.88
N ARG A 346 -20.97 -8.29 -7.05
CA ARG A 346 -19.58 -7.86 -7.12
C ARG A 346 -18.62 -8.99 -6.76
N LEU A 347 -18.83 -9.65 -5.62
CA LEU A 347 -17.91 -10.69 -5.15
C LEU A 347 -17.77 -11.86 -6.14
N ARG A 348 -18.83 -12.21 -6.88
CA ARG A 348 -18.78 -13.23 -7.93
C ARG A 348 -17.81 -12.87 -9.04
N ILE A 349 -17.81 -11.62 -9.50
CA ILE A 349 -16.93 -11.17 -10.58
C ILE A 349 -15.50 -10.97 -10.04
N MET A 350 -15.37 -10.30 -8.89
CA MET A 350 -14.08 -10.00 -8.28
C MET A 350 -13.35 -11.26 -7.81
N GLY A 351 -14.07 -12.27 -7.28
CA GLY A 351 -13.49 -13.53 -6.84
C GLY A 351 -12.67 -14.24 -7.92
N PHE A 352 -13.16 -14.21 -9.17
CA PHE A 352 -12.37 -14.70 -10.32
C PHE A 352 -11.29 -13.71 -10.75
N SER A 353 -11.56 -12.41 -10.68
CA SER A 353 -10.64 -11.37 -11.14
C SER A 353 -9.38 -11.28 -10.27
N PHE A 354 -9.46 -11.58 -8.96
CA PHE A 354 -8.31 -11.54 -8.04
C PHE A 354 -7.13 -12.40 -8.50
N VAL A 355 -7.39 -13.53 -9.18
CA VAL A 355 -6.33 -14.41 -9.69
C VAL A 355 -5.44 -13.70 -10.73
N MET A 356 -5.97 -12.72 -11.44
CA MET A 356 -5.21 -11.97 -12.45
C MET A 356 -4.29 -10.90 -11.84
N ALA A 357 -4.62 -10.38 -10.65
CA ALA A 357 -3.82 -9.33 -10.02
C ALA A 357 -2.35 -9.75 -9.76
N PRO A 358 -2.02 -10.94 -9.24
CA PRO A 358 -0.64 -11.37 -9.06
C PRO A 358 0.19 -11.42 -10.35
N PHE A 359 -0.41 -11.74 -11.50
CA PHE A 359 0.32 -11.73 -12.78
C PHE A 359 0.78 -10.34 -13.16
N MET A 360 0.01 -9.32 -12.83
CA MET A 360 0.39 -7.92 -12.98
C MET A 360 1.41 -7.52 -11.91
N ASP A 361 1.04 -7.60 -10.64
CA ASP A 361 1.78 -6.98 -9.54
C ASP A 361 3.11 -7.69 -9.21
N CYS A 362 3.18 -9.04 -9.28
CA CYS A 362 4.45 -9.76 -9.15
C CYS A 362 5.41 -9.42 -10.31
N THR A 363 4.90 -9.19 -11.51
CA THR A 363 5.74 -8.84 -12.67
C THR A 363 6.30 -7.42 -12.55
N ILE A 364 5.48 -6.49 -12.05
CA ILE A 364 5.93 -5.13 -11.70
C ILE A 364 7.00 -5.20 -10.60
N ALA A 365 6.73 -5.96 -9.54
CA ALA A 365 7.66 -6.15 -8.43
C ALA A 365 8.98 -6.78 -8.89
N ALA A 366 8.92 -7.75 -9.81
CA ALA A 366 10.09 -8.35 -10.43
C ALA A 366 10.93 -7.34 -11.22
N SER A 367 10.28 -6.50 -12.03
CA SER A 367 10.93 -5.41 -12.79
C SER A 367 11.59 -4.40 -11.85
N ARG A 368 10.94 -4.06 -10.73
CA ARG A 368 11.50 -3.21 -9.67
C ARG A 368 12.71 -3.86 -9.00
N GLY A 369 12.66 -5.14 -8.67
CA GLY A 369 13.80 -5.92 -8.17
C GLY A 369 14.98 -5.91 -9.13
N LEU A 370 14.74 -5.78 -10.43
CA LEU A 370 15.76 -5.50 -11.44
C LEU A 370 16.14 -4.01 -11.53
N GLY A 371 15.77 -3.16 -10.57
CA GLY A 371 16.07 -1.74 -10.54
C GLY A 371 15.37 -0.92 -11.65
N LYS A 372 14.27 -1.41 -12.21
CA LYS A 372 13.49 -0.75 -13.25
C LYS A 372 12.08 -0.50 -12.74
N SER A 373 11.73 0.76 -12.51
CA SER A 373 10.42 1.16 -11.98
C SER A 373 9.65 2.09 -12.90
N VAL A 374 10.33 3.00 -13.61
CA VAL A 374 9.68 4.05 -14.41
C VAL A 374 8.77 3.47 -15.49
N VAL A 375 9.30 2.57 -16.33
CA VAL A 375 8.52 1.98 -17.43
C VAL A 375 7.37 1.09 -16.92
N PRO A 376 7.58 0.18 -15.93
CA PRO A 376 6.47 -0.53 -15.28
C PRO A 376 5.38 0.41 -14.75
N THR A 377 5.75 1.48 -14.08
CA THR A 377 4.78 2.47 -13.59
C THR A 377 3.96 3.08 -14.74
N ILE A 378 4.59 3.45 -15.86
CA ILE A 378 3.88 4.00 -17.03
C ILE A 378 2.92 2.95 -17.61
N ILE A 379 3.36 1.69 -17.74
CA ILE A 379 2.51 0.60 -18.26
C ILE A 379 1.28 0.42 -17.37
N VAL A 380 1.46 0.41 -16.04
CA VAL A 380 0.36 0.27 -15.09
C VAL A 380 -0.58 1.45 -15.12
N VAL A 381 -0.06 2.68 -15.13
CA VAL A 381 -0.89 3.88 -15.19
C VAL A 381 -1.74 3.88 -16.46
N MET A 382 -1.16 3.54 -17.61
CA MET A 382 -1.90 3.47 -18.86
C MET A 382 -2.86 2.28 -18.92
N GLY A 383 -2.39 1.07 -18.59
CA GLY A 383 -3.15 -0.17 -18.73
C GLY A 383 -4.20 -0.38 -17.64
N SER A 384 -3.99 0.15 -16.43
CA SER A 384 -4.96 0.01 -15.34
C SER A 384 -5.70 1.30 -15.04
N CYS A 385 -5.03 2.45 -14.89
CA CYS A 385 -5.71 3.67 -14.45
C CYS A 385 -6.42 4.37 -15.61
N VAL A 386 -5.70 4.72 -16.67
CA VAL A 386 -6.29 5.40 -17.85
C VAL A 386 -7.33 4.49 -18.53
N PHE A 387 -7.02 3.21 -18.67
CA PHE A 387 -7.97 2.24 -19.23
C PHE A 387 -9.27 2.18 -18.45
N ARG A 388 -9.25 2.21 -17.09
CA ARG A 388 -10.47 2.21 -16.28
C ARG A 388 -11.32 3.45 -16.54
N VAL A 389 -10.69 4.62 -16.64
CA VAL A 389 -11.42 5.86 -16.94
C VAL A 389 -12.09 5.75 -18.33
N ILE A 390 -11.35 5.33 -19.35
CA ILE A 390 -11.89 5.13 -20.70
C ILE A 390 -13.05 4.12 -20.68
N TRP A 391 -12.88 3.00 -19.99
CA TRP A 391 -13.92 1.96 -19.87
C TRP A 391 -15.21 2.49 -19.25
N ILE A 392 -15.13 3.32 -18.22
CA ILE A 392 -16.30 3.89 -17.55
C ILE A 392 -17.07 4.81 -18.49
N TYR A 393 -16.37 5.66 -19.26
CA TYR A 393 -17.01 6.59 -20.20
C TYR A 393 -17.39 5.98 -21.54
N THR A 394 -17.02 4.74 -21.82
CA THR A 394 -17.35 4.02 -23.07
C THR A 394 -18.21 2.80 -22.81
N VAL A 395 -17.59 1.68 -22.44
CA VAL A 395 -18.25 0.39 -22.25
C VAL A 395 -19.31 0.43 -21.14
N PHE A 396 -18.94 0.96 -19.96
CA PHE A 396 -19.89 1.06 -18.86
C PHE A 396 -21.01 2.07 -19.19
N ALA A 397 -20.70 3.21 -19.78
CA ALA A 397 -21.71 4.19 -20.18
C ALA A 397 -22.72 3.63 -21.20
N TYR A 398 -22.29 2.72 -22.07
CA TYR A 398 -23.17 2.08 -23.06
C TYR A 398 -24.05 0.98 -22.44
N PHE A 399 -23.47 0.04 -21.68
CA PHE A 399 -24.22 -1.10 -21.13
C PHE A 399 -24.91 -0.80 -19.79
N HIS A 400 -24.36 0.07 -18.98
CA HIS A 400 -24.84 0.49 -17.66
C HIS A 400 -25.31 -0.68 -16.75
N THR A 401 -24.50 -1.74 -16.67
CA THR A 401 -24.81 -2.95 -15.90
C THR A 401 -23.70 -3.22 -14.87
N ILE A 402 -24.02 -3.93 -13.79
CA ILE A 402 -23.06 -4.33 -12.76
C ILE A 402 -21.91 -5.17 -13.35
N PRO A 403 -22.17 -6.19 -14.21
CA PRO A 403 -21.09 -6.91 -14.86
C PRO A 403 -20.19 -5.99 -15.71
N SER A 404 -20.76 -5.07 -16.52
CA SER A 404 -19.95 -4.16 -17.32
C SER A 404 -19.08 -3.23 -16.49
N LEU A 405 -19.49 -2.89 -15.26
CA LEU A 405 -18.68 -2.10 -14.34
C LEU A 405 -17.49 -2.91 -13.80
N TYR A 406 -17.72 -4.13 -13.27
CA TYR A 406 -16.66 -4.87 -12.58
C TYR A 406 -15.74 -5.68 -13.52
N LEU A 407 -16.19 -6.03 -14.72
CA LEU A 407 -15.33 -6.65 -15.73
C LEU A 407 -14.13 -5.77 -16.12
N LEU A 408 -14.22 -4.45 -15.90
CA LEU A 408 -13.08 -3.56 -16.10
C LEU A 408 -11.81 -4.00 -15.35
N TYR A 409 -11.94 -4.64 -14.17
CA TYR A 409 -10.80 -5.09 -13.39
C TYR A 409 -10.05 -6.22 -14.08
N ILE A 410 -10.77 -7.26 -14.53
CA ILE A 410 -10.13 -8.41 -15.19
C ILE A 410 -9.47 -7.97 -16.51
N PHE A 411 -10.13 -7.12 -17.30
CA PHE A 411 -9.56 -6.64 -18.56
C PHE A 411 -8.34 -5.75 -18.31
N SER A 412 -8.43 -4.77 -17.40
CA SER A 412 -7.32 -3.86 -17.11
C SER A 412 -6.10 -4.61 -16.55
N TRP A 413 -6.32 -5.55 -15.63
CA TRP A 413 -5.21 -6.35 -15.06
C TRP A 413 -4.61 -7.30 -16.09
N THR A 414 -5.41 -7.93 -16.95
CA THR A 414 -4.92 -8.83 -17.99
C THR A 414 -4.07 -8.08 -19.02
N ILE A 415 -4.56 -6.95 -19.54
CA ILE A 415 -3.82 -6.12 -20.49
C ILE A 415 -2.52 -5.63 -19.88
N THR A 416 -2.58 -5.13 -18.66
CA THR A 416 -1.39 -4.65 -17.94
C THR A 416 -0.41 -5.79 -17.67
N ALA A 417 -0.89 -6.97 -17.22
CA ALA A 417 -0.04 -8.14 -16.97
C ALA A 417 0.70 -8.61 -18.21
N VAL A 418 0.03 -8.63 -19.36
CA VAL A 418 0.66 -8.99 -20.65
C VAL A 418 1.74 -7.97 -21.03
N ALA A 419 1.44 -6.67 -20.95
CA ALA A 419 2.40 -5.62 -21.26
C ALA A 419 3.61 -5.64 -20.33
N GLU A 420 3.38 -5.80 -19.02
CA GLU A 420 4.43 -5.97 -17.99
C GLU A 420 5.25 -7.24 -18.21
N GLY A 421 4.61 -8.35 -18.58
CA GLY A 421 5.29 -9.61 -18.88
C GLY A 421 6.25 -9.48 -20.05
N ILE A 422 5.83 -8.82 -21.13
CA ILE A 422 6.68 -8.53 -22.30
C ILE A 422 7.86 -7.64 -21.87
N TYR A 423 7.59 -6.57 -21.14
CA TYR A 423 8.65 -5.67 -20.66
C TYR A 423 9.63 -6.38 -19.73
N PHE A 424 9.13 -7.15 -18.75
CA PHE A 424 9.97 -7.92 -17.85
C PHE A 424 10.88 -8.91 -18.58
N CYS A 425 10.36 -9.64 -19.58
CA CYS A 425 11.16 -10.55 -20.40
C CYS A 425 12.30 -9.83 -21.11
N ILE A 426 12.04 -8.62 -21.67
CA ILE A 426 13.07 -7.82 -22.35
C ILE A 426 14.14 -7.36 -21.33
N VAL A 427 13.71 -6.81 -20.20
CA VAL A 427 14.63 -6.32 -19.16
C VAL A 427 15.43 -7.45 -18.54
N TYR A 428 14.78 -8.58 -18.26
CA TYR A 428 15.45 -9.75 -17.71
C TYR A 428 16.55 -10.25 -18.65
N LYS A 429 16.26 -10.44 -19.95
CA LYS A 429 17.27 -10.84 -20.95
C LYS A 429 18.45 -9.87 -20.99
N LYS A 430 18.19 -8.55 -21.06
CA LYS A 430 19.25 -7.52 -21.05
C LYS A 430 20.07 -7.53 -19.77
N THR A 431 19.45 -7.80 -18.62
CA THR A 431 20.14 -7.87 -17.34
C THR A 431 21.01 -9.09 -17.25
N VAL A 432 20.52 -10.24 -17.72
CA VAL A 432 21.25 -11.53 -17.74
C VAL A 432 22.44 -11.50 -18.70
N GLN A 433 22.34 -10.75 -19.80
CA GLN A 433 23.45 -10.58 -20.75
C GLN A 433 24.60 -9.72 -20.19
N LYS A 434 24.31 -8.85 -19.23
CA LYS A 434 25.31 -7.97 -18.59
C LYS A 434 25.97 -8.60 -17.35
N MET A 435 25.47 -9.73 -16.88
CA MET A 435 26.03 -10.55 -15.80
C MET A 435 26.93 -11.65 -16.34
#